data_2448ae5b62d91109beec172afd050337
#
_entry.id   2448ae5b62d91109beec172afd050337
#
_cell.length_a   1.000
_cell.length_b   1.000
_cell.length_c   1.000
_cell.angle_alpha   90.00
_cell.angle_beta   90.00
_cell.angle_gamma   90.00
#
_symmetry.space_group_name_H-M   'P 1'
#
loop_
_entity.id
_entity.type
_entity.pdbx_description
1 polymer ?
#
loop_
_entity_poly.entity_id
_entity_poly.type
_entity_poly.pdbx_seq_one_letter_code
_entity_poly.pdbx_strand_id
1 'polypeptide(L)'
;MDAHELQKSLQVTAADAVAVARSLGADQVEAGLSFDEGLSVAVRMGELESIERQRDRTLAITVYVGGRKGTASTTQSSPAALEATARKALSIASFTAEDEYAGLADEQLMTTEIRDLDLYHPWELTVEAAEELARRAEDTARAIDPRIKNSEGASVATGAGVQVYANSHGFCGGYPTTSHSLSCGVVAEGEDALERDYWVTAARNAEFLETPEHVGTEAAQRTLRRLGARQFSTRQVPVVYPAEVARGLFGHLISAIRGTSQYREASFLLDACGDRIFPEFIEIDEDPFILGAMASAPFDSDGVATRQRKLIDAGVLQGYVLSSYSARRLGLETTANAGGIHNLVVRPTAGSLQQLLGDLPGVFLVGELLGQGVNTVTGDYSRGAAGFWVENGEIVYPVHEVTIAGNLKDLFLGIQAVGSDIDVRGTVRCGSVLVEGLTVTGH
;
A
#
# COMPACT_ATOMS: atom_id res chain seq x y z
N MET A 1 -10.96 -15.59 -21.29
CA MET A 1 -12.37 -15.41 -20.82
C MET A 1 -12.50 -13.92 -20.54
N ASP A 2 -13.58 -13.30 -20.99
CA ASP A 2 -13.83 -11.89 -20.64
C ASP A 2 -13.94 -11.75 -19.10
N ALA A 3 -13.38 -10.67 -18.54
CA ALA A 3 -13.36 -10.45 -17.09
C ALA A 3 -14.78 -10.40 -16.49
N HIS A 4 -15.75 -9.87 -17.23
CA HIS A 4 -17.14 -9.84 -16.77
C HIS A 4 -17.81 -11.23 -16.79
N GLU A 5 -17.48 -12.08 -17.75
CA GLU A 5 -17.95 -13.47 -17.76
C GLU A 5 -17.31 -14.26 -16.61
N LEU A 6 -16.01 -14.05 -16.38
CA LEU A 6 -15.31 -14.65 -15.25
C LEU A 6 -15.92 -14.20 -13.94
N GLN A 7 -16.15 -12.89 -13.75
CA GLN A 7 -16.80 -12.33 -12.56
C GLN A 7 -18.14 -13.00 -12.28
N LYS A 8 -19.01 -13.13 -13.28
CA LYS A 8 -20.31 -13.81 -13.16
C LYS A 8 -20.15 -15.26 -12.75
N SER A 9 -19.19 -15.97 -13.34
CA SER A 9 -18.91 -17.37 -12.97
C SER A 9 -18.43 -17.50 -11.52
N LEU A 10 -17.57 -16.58 -11.06
CA LEU A 10 -17.11 -16.55 -9.68
C LEU A 10 -18.22 -16.19 -8.70
N GLN A 11 -19.14 -15.28 -9.07
CA GLN A 11 -20.30 -14.94 -8.25
C GLN A 11 -21.23 -16.15 -8.05
N VAL A 12 -21.49 -16.92 -9.09
CA VAL A 12 -22.26 -18.18 -8.98
C VAL A 12 -21.55 -19.13 -8.01
N THR A 13 -20.25 -19.34 -8.18
CA THR A 13 -19.46 -20.22 -7.28
C THR A 13 -19.48 -19.73 -5.83
N ALA A 14 -19.41 -18.44 -5.60
CA ALA A 14 -19.46 -17.85 -4.25
C ALA A 14 -20.84 -18.07 -3.61
N ALA A 15 -21.92 -17.84 -4.35
CA ALA A 15 -23.28 -18.07 -3.88
C ALA A 15 -23.53 -19.56 -3.56
N ASP A 16 -23.04 -20.47 -4.41
CA ASP A 16 -23.11 -21.92 -4.17
C ASP A 16 -22.34 -22.33 -2.89
N ALA A 17 -21.15 -21.77 -2.69
CA ALA A 17 -20.35 -22.01 -1.49
C ALA A 17 -21.09 -21.58 -0.20
N VAL A 18 -21.71 -20.39 -0.23
CA VAL A 18 -22.55 -19.91 0.88
C VAL A 18 -23.74 -20.82 1.12
N ALA A 19 -24.48 -21.22 0.06
CA ALA A 19 -25.64 -22.09 0.16
C ALA A 19 -25.27 -23.48 0.72
N VAL A 20 -24.18 -24.07 0.26
CA VAL A 20 -23.68 -25.37 0.74
C VAL A 20 -23.33 -25.28 2.23
N ALA A 21 -22.56 -24.29 2.67
CA ALA A 21 -22.16 -24.15 4.06
C ALA A 21 -23.38 -23.90 5.00
N ARG A 22 -24.36 -23.11 4.54
CA ARG A 22 -25.63 -22.91 5.24
C ARG A 22 -26.42 -24.24 5.39
N SER A 23 -26.50 -25.02 4.31
CA SER A 23 -27.19 -26.34 4.35
C SER A 23 -26.55 -27.35 5.30
N LEU A 24 -25.26 -27.20 5.57
CA LEU A 24 -24.46 -28.01 6.49
C LEU A 24 -24.57 -27.55 7.96
N GLY A 25 -25.32 -26.48 8.24
CA GLY A 25 -25.65 -26.02 9.60
C GLY A 25 -24.84 -24.82 10.10
N ALA A 26 -24.20 -24.05 9.24
CA ALA A 26 -23.61 -22.77 9.64
C ALA A 26 -24.72 -21.73 9.96
N ASP A 27 -24.56 -20.94 11.02
CA ASP A 27 -25.46 -19.84 11.36
C ASP A 27 -25.29 -18.65 10.42
N GLN A 28 -24.05 -18.30 10.10
CA GLN A 28 -23.69 -17.30 9.11
C GLN A 28 -22.51 -17.80 8.27
N VAL A 29 -22.44 -17.35 7.04
CA VAL A 29 -21.40 -17.75 6.07
C VAL A 29 -20.95 -16.57 5.24
N GLU A 30 -19.68 -16.49 4.97
CA GLU A 30 -19.11 -15.66 3.91
C GLU A 30 -18.20 -16.49 3.01
N ALA A 31 -18.13 -16.13 1.75
CA ALA A 31 -17.26 -16.72 0.76
C ALA A 31 -16.53 -15.62 -0.03
N GLY A 32 -15.21 -15.66 0.00
CA GLY A 32 -14.34 -14.81 -0.80
C GLY A 32 -13.69 -15.61 -1.92
N LEU A 33 -13.80 -15.14 -3.15
CA LEU A 33 -13.13 -15.72 -4.30
C LEU A 33 -12.21 -14.69 -4.95
N SER A 34 -11.03 -15.13 -5.31
CA SER A 34 -10.15 -14.38 -6.20
C SER A 34 -9.68 -15.25 -7.38
N PHE A 35 -9.48 -14.59 -8.48
CA PHE A 35 -8.74 -15.11 -9.63
C PHE A 35 -7.76 -14.01 -10.04
N ASP A 36 -6.50 -14.40 -10.16
CA ASP A 36 -5.42 -13.49 -10.51
C ASP A 36 -4.56 -14.14 -11.58
N GLU A 37 -4.22 -13.40 -12.62
CA GLU A 37 -3.26 -13.80 -13.63
C GLU A 37 -2.27 -12.68 -13.91
N GLY A 38 -1.01 -13.03 -14.20
CA GLY A 38 0.03 -12.05 -14.41
C GLY A 38 1.19 -12.58 -15.25
N LEU A 39 1.92 -11.62 -15.79
CA LEU A 39 3.20 -11.80 -16.46
C LEU A 39 4.21 -10.83 -15.87
N SER A 40 5.38 -11.32 -15.50
CA SER A 40 6.54 -10.50 -15.16
C SER A 40 7.73 -10.95 -16.01
N VAL A 41 8.44 -9.99 -16.61
CA VAL A 41 9.65 -10.23 -17.39
C VAL A 41 10.75 -9.32 -16.86
N ALA A 42 11.88 -9.91 -16.52
CA ALA A 42 13.06 -9.19 -16.04
C ALA A 42 14.23 -9.36 -17.00
N VAL A 43 14.94 -8.27 -17.21
CA VAL A 43 16.19 -8.18 -17.98
C VAL A 43 17.29 -7.73 -17.05
N ARG A 44 18.49 -8.32 -17.15
CA ARG A 44 19.66 -7.88 -16.41
C ARG A 44 20.89 -7.93 -17.29
N MET A 45 21.66 -6.85 -17.28
CA MET A 45 22.88 -6.68 -18.10
C MET A 45 22.65 -6.92 -19.61
N GLY A 46 21.46 -6.53 -20.07
CA GLY A 46 21.04 -6.70 -21.46
C GLY A 46 20.55 -8.10 -21.82
N GLU A 47 20.52 -9.04 -20.90
CA GLU A 47 20.06 -10.42 -21.14
C GLU A 47 18.74 -10.70 -20.39
N LEU A 48 17.89 -11.51 -20.99
CA LEU A 48 16.66 -11.98 -20.34
C LEU A 48 17.01 -12.80 -19.08
N GLU A 49 16.62 -12.33 -17.90
CA GLU A 49 16.91 -12.98 -16.62
C GLU A 49 15.79 -13.93 -16.20
N SER A 50 14.53 -13.47 -16.26
CA SER A 50 13.39 -14.30 -15.87
C SER A 50 12.11 -13.96 -16.62
N ILE A 51 11.27 -14.98 -16.77
CA ILE A 51 9.89 -14.88 -17.25
C ILE A 51 9.04 -15.62 -16.22
N GLU A 52 8.13 -14.90 -15.57
CA GLU A 52 7.20 -15.47 -14.60
C GLU A 52 5.77 -15.28 -15.10
N ARG A 53 5.05 -16.40 -15.24
CA ARG A 53 3.61 -16.39 -15.48
C ARG A 53 2.92 -17.04 -14.30
N GLN A 54 2.01 -16.30 -13.70
CA GLN A 54 1.20 -16.82 -12.59
C GLN A 54 -0.26 -16.82 -12.98
N ARG A 55 -0.97 -17.79 -12.46
CA ARG A 55 -2.42 -17.90 -12.57
C ARG A 55 -2.94 -18.60 -11.34
N ASP A 56 -3.53 -17.81 -10.45
CA ASP A 56 -3.99 -18.27 -9.15
C ASP A 56 -5.51 -18.13 -9.02
N ARG A 57 -6.09 -19.08 -8.34
CA ARG A 57 -7.50 -19.06 -7.96
C ARG A 57 -7.61 -19.47 -6.50
N THR A 58 -8.32 -18.70 -5.73
CA THR A 58 -8.58 -19.03 -4.32
C THR A 58 -10.06 -18.85 -4.01
N LEU A 59 -10.63 -19.83 -3.32
CA LEU A 59 -11.93 -19.77 -2.67
C LEU A 59 -11.71 -19.96 -1.17
N ALA A 60 -12.10 -19.01 -0.36
CA ALA A 60 -12.14 -19.13 1.09
C ALA A 60 -13.61 -19.14 1.56
N ILE A 61 -13.96 -20.11 2.40
CA ILE A 61 -15.27 -20.19 3.05
C ILE A 61 -15.06 -19.97 4.55
N THR A 62 -15.71 -18.95 5.09
CA THR A 62 -15.74 -18.69 6.52
C THR A 62 -17.15 -18.97 7.04
N VAL A 63 -17.24 -19.72 8.12
CA VAL A 63 -18.50 -20.05 8.80
C VAL A 63 -18.49 -19.54 10.22
N TYR A 64 -19.66 -19.18 10.70
CA TYR A 64 -19.91 -18.83 12.09
C TYR A 64 -20.98 -19.75 12.65
N VAL A 65 -20.72 -20.35 13.81
CA VAL A 65 -21.64 -21.27 14.51
C VAL A 65 -21.56 -20.98 16.00
N GLY A 66 -22.62 -20.45 16.59
CA GLY A 66 -22.69 -20.13 18.04
C GLY A 66 -21.55 -19.21 18.47
N GLY A 67 -21.26 -18.15 17.71
CA GLY A 67 -20.15 -17.21 17.98
C GLY A 67 -18.75 -17.77 17.70
N ARG A 68 -18.63 -18.93 17.08
CA ARG A 68 -17.34 -19.59 16.76
C ARG A 68 -17.05 -19.47 15.29
N LYS A 69 -15.85 -19.01 14.94
CA LYS A 69 -15.41 -18.78 13.56
C LYS A 69 -14.53 -19.93 13.07
N GLY A 70 -14.79 -20.44 11.86
CA GLY A 70 -13.90 -21.35 11.16
C GLY A 70 -13.74 -20.96 9.71
N THR A 71 -12.51 -21.00 9.20
CA THR A 71 -12.19 -20.66 7.80
C THR A 71 -11.40 -21.79 7.16
N ALA A 72 -11.77 -22.16 5.94
CA ALA A 72 -11.01 -23.09 5.11
C ALA A 72 -10.97 -22.57 3.66
N SER A 73 -9.92 -22.92 2.94
CA SER A 73 -9.74 -22.51 1.56
C SER A 73 -9.42 -23.68 0.61
N THR A 74 -9.70 -23.48 -0.68
CA THR A 74 -9.41 -24.41 -1.77
C THR A 74 -9.16 -23.62 -3.05
N THR A 75 -8.47 -24.24 -4.02
CA THR A 75 -8.33 -23.73 -5.38
C THR A 75 -9.36 -24.33 -6.35
N GLN A 76 -10.17 -25.28 -5.88
CA GLN A 76 -11.15 -26.02 -6.68
C GLN A 76 -12.56 -25.48 -6.48
N SER A 77 -13.38 -25.51 -7.53
CA SER A 77 -14.76 -25.01 -7.53
C SER A 77 -15.82 -26.08 -7.84
N SER A 78 -15.45 -27.37 -7.83
CA SER A 78 -16.45 -28.42 -8.01
C SER A 78 -17.39 -28.50 -6.79
N PRO A 79 -18.65 -28.95 -6.97
CA PRO A 79 -19.58 -29.10 -5.85
C PRO A 79 -19.01 -29.93 -4.68
N ALA A 80 -18.27 -31.00 -4.99
CA ALA A 80 -17.61 -31.83 -3.99
C ALA A 80 -16.52 -31.09 -3.22
N ALA A 81 -15.75 -30.22 -3.91
CA ALA A 81 -14.72 -29.39 -3.28
C ALA A 81 -15.34 -28.29 -2.38
N LEU A 82 -16.44 -27.68 -2.82
CA LEU A 82 -17.18 -26.71 -2.01
C LEU A 82 -17.68 -27.36 -0.72
N GLU A 83 -18.33 -28.54 -0.81
CA GLU A 83 -18.82 -29.28 0.33
C GLU A 83 -17.67 -29.67 1.29
N ALA A 84 -16.58 -30.24 0.76
CA ALA A 84 -15.43 -30.62 1.57
C ALA A 84 -14.80 -29.41 2.31
N THR A 85 -14.70 -28.26 1.62
CA THR A 85 -14.17 -27.03 2.21
C THR A 85 -15.10 -26.48 3.30
N ALA A 86 -16.41 -26.47 3.04
CA ALA A 86 -17.41 -26.05 4.04
C ALA A 86 -17.39 -26.94 5.29
N ARG A 87 -17.33 -28.27 5.12
CA ARG A 87 -17.20 -29.22 6.24
C ARG A 87 -15.91 -28.98 7.04
N LYS A 88 -14.81 -28.68 6.37
CA LYS A 88 -13.54 -28.35 7.03
C LYS A 88 -13.66 -27.05 7.84
N ALA A 89 -14.29 -26.01 7.28
CA ALA A 89 -14.53 -24.75 7.98
C ALA A 89 -15.41 -24.97 9.25
N LEU A 90 -16.48 -25.74 9.12
CA LEU A 90 -17.35 -26.13 10.25
C LEU A 90 -16.60 -26.93 11.33
N SER A 91 -15.76 -27.88 10.92
CA SER A 91 -14.90 -28.62 11.84
C SER A 91 -13.95 -27.67 12.58
N ILE A 92 -13.32 -26.71 11.91
CA ILE A 92 -12.45 -25.72 12.55
C ILE A 92 -13.26 -24.89 13.55
N ALA A 93 -14.44 -24.39 13.17
CA ALA A 93 -15.30 -23.62 14.07
C ALA A 93 -15.64 -24.38 15.34
N SER A 94 -15.84 -25.72 15.28
CA SER A 94 -16.18 -26.54 16.45
C SER A 94 -15.06 -26.58 17.52
N PHE A 95 -13.80 -26.28 17.15
CA PHE A 95 -12.65 -26.23 18.05
C PHE A 95 -12.21 -24.82 18.41
N THR A 96 -12.81 -23.80 17.81
CA THR A 96 -12.48 -22.41 18.08
C THR A 96 -13.22 -21.92 19.32
N ALA A 97 -12.61 -21.02 20.09
CA ALA A 97 -13.29 -20.38 21.20
C ALA A 97 -14.47 -19.52 20.71
N GLU A 98 -15.49 -19.42 21.49
CA GLU A 98 -16.60 -18.51 21.28
C GLU A 98 -16.13 -17.06 21.40
N ASP A 99 -16.56 -16.21 20.47
CA ASP A 99 -16.27 -14.78 20.43
C ASP A 99 -17.57 -14.04 20.07
N GLU A 100 -18.10 -13.30 21.02
CA GLU A 100 -19.38 -12.57 20.88
C GLU A 100 -19.34 -11.50 19.77
N TYR A 101 -18.14 -11.07 19.35
CA TYR A 101 -17.94 -10.08 18.28
C TYR A 101 -17.81 -10.72 16.89
N ALA A 102 -17.66 -12.05 16.81
CA ALA A 102 -17.53 -12.78 15.55
C ALA A 102 -18.86 -12.85 14.81
N GLY A 103 -18.81 -12.63 13.50
CA GLY A 103 -19.99 -12.68 12.63
C GLY A 103 -19.87 -11.75 11.43
N LEU A 104 -20.82 -11.85 10.52
CA LEU A 104 -20.92 -10.97 9.35
C LEU A 104 -21.14 -9.51 9.77
N ALA A 105 -20.79 -8.58 8.91
CA ALA A 105 -21.24 -7.19 9.04
C ALA A 105 -22.78 -7.11 8.97
N ASP A 106 -23.36 -6.06 9.53
CA ASP A 106 -24.80 -5.88 9.53
C ASP A 106 -25.35 -5.77 8.11
N GLU A 107 -26.46 -6.46 7.83
CA GLU A 107 -27.05 -6.56 6.48
C GLU A 107 -27.33 -5.20 5.86
N GLN A 108 -27.80 -4.25 6.65
CA GLN A 108 -28.13 -2.89 6.22
C GLN A 108 -26.91 -2.06 5.77
N LEU A 109 -25.69 -2.50 6.09
CA LEU A 109 -24.45 -1.82 5.70
C LEU A 109 -23.89 -2.33 4.37
N MET A 110 -24.44 -3.43 3.84
CA MET A 110 -24.01 -3.98 2.57
C MET A 110 -24.23 -2.97 1.45
N THR A 111 -23.28 -2.91 0.50
CA THR A 111 -23.48 -2.05 -0.68
C THR A 111 -24.65 -2.56 -1.51
N THR A 112 -25.50 -1.65 -1.93
CA THR A 112 -26.63 -1.93 -2.84
C THR A 112 -26.27 -1.64 -4.29
N GLU A 113 -25.19 -0.90 -4.52
CA GLU A 113 -24.71 -0.52 -5.84
C GLU A 113 -23.19 -0.69 -5.91
N ILE A 114 -22.73 -1.49 -6.86
CA ILE A 114 -21.30 -1.65 -7.13
C ILE A 114 -20.94 -0.64 -8.22
N ARG A 115 -20.32 0.46 -7.80
CA ARG A 115 -19.89 1.54 -8.70
C ARG A 115 -18.75 1.06 -9.58
N ASP A 116 -18.80 1.47 -10.85
CA ASP A 116 -17.63 1.39 -11.72
C ASP A 116 -16.64 2.50 -11.32
N LEU A 117 -15.47 2.08 -10.90
CA LEU A 117 -14.38 2.96 -10.45
C LEU A 117 -13.20 2.99 -11.43
N ASP A 118 -13.41 2.53 -12.65
CA ASP A 118 -12.39 2.53 -13.71
C ASP A 118 -11.12 1.76 -13.33
N LEU A 119 -11.29 0.55 -12.78
CA LEU A 119 -10.19 -0.22 -12.19
C LEU A 119 -9.61 -1.28 -13.14
N TYR A 120 -10.20 -1.50 -14.31
CA TYR A 120 -9.85 -2.61 -15.20
C TYR A 120 -9.45 -2.14 -16.60
N HIS A 121 -8.15 -2.18 -16.87
CA HIS A 121 -7.50 -1.80 -18.12
C HIS A 121 -6.53 -2.91 -18.55
N PRO A 122 -7.00 -3.99 -19.18
CA PRO A 122 -6.13 -5.12 -19.53
C PRO A 122 -5.06 -4.68 -20.54
N TRP A 123 -3.83 -5.13 -20.29
CA TRP A 123 -2.70 -4.87 -21.16
C TRP A 123 -2.28 -6.20 -21.84
N GLU A 124 -2.50 -6.30 -23.14
CA GLU A 124 -2.09 -7.44 -23.94
C GLU A 124 -0.57 -7.41 -24.19
N LEU A 125 0.20 -7.62 -23.14
CA LEU A 125 1.65 -7.58 -23.16
C LEU A 125 2.23 -8.97 -23.52
N THR A 126 2.98 -9.06 -24.63
CA THR A 126 3.75 -10.26 -24.95
C THR A 126 5.07 -10.27 -24.19
N VAL A 127 5.70 -11.45 -24.08
CA VAL A 127 7.02 -11.58 -23.43
C VAL A 127 8.06 -10.74 -24.15
N GLU A 128 8.04 -10.74 -25.48
CA GLU A 128 9.00 -10.01 -26.31
C GLU A 128 8.83 -8.48 -26.15
N ALA A 129 7.58 -8.02 -26.08
CA ALA A 129 7.32 -6.59 -25.85
C ALA A 129 7.72 -6.16 -24.42
N ALA A 130 7.48 -7.00 -23.42
CA ALA A 130 7.91 -6.76 -22.05
C ALA A 130 9.44 -6.72 -21.91
N GLU A 131 10.13 -7.69 -22.56
CA GLU A 131 11.60 -7.73 -22.63
C GLU A 131 12.16 -6.47 -23.27
N GLU A 132 11.59 -6.02 -24.37
CA GLU A 132 12.03 -4.79 -25.07
C GLU A 132 11.86 -3.56 -24.19
N LEU A 133 10.74 -3.40 -23.48
CA LEU A 133 10.52 -2.28 -22.57
C LEU A 133 11.52 -2.30 -21.39
N ALA A 134 11.75 -3.46 -20.79
CA ALA A 134 12.72 -3.63 -19.71
C ALA A 134 14.14 -3.33 -20.20
N ARG A 135 14.53 -3.85 -21.37
CA ARG A 135 15.85 -3.61 -21.98
C ARG A 135 16.07 -2.13 -22.25
N ARG A 136 15.08 -1.41 -22.80
CA ARG A 136 15.18 0.03 -23.05
C ARG A 136 15.40 0.83 -21.77
N ALA A 137 14.71 0.48 -20.68
CA ALA A 137 14.92 1.14 -19.38
C ALA A 137 16.35 0.91 -18.85
N GLU A 138 16.81 -0.34 -18.88
CA GLU A 138 18.16 -0.68 -18.42
C GLU A 138 19.25 -0.06 -19.28
N ASP A 139 19.15 -0.15 -20.61
CA ASP A 139 20.14 0.41 -21.56
C ASP A 139 20.23 1.93 -21.43
N THR A 140 19.07 2.62 -21.26
CA THR A 140 19.04 4.05 -20.99
C THR A 140 19.79 4.37 -19.70
N ALA A 141 19.52 3.68 -18.62
CA ALA A 141 20.18 3.92 -17.35
C ALA A 141 21.70 3.72 -17.44
N ARG A 142 22.14 2.64 -18.06
CA ARG A 142 23.55 2.29 -18.20
C ARG A 142 24.32 3.23 -19.14
N ALA A 143 23.64 3.85 -20.10
CA ALA A 143 24.24 4.76 -21.05
C ALA A 143 24.51 6.17 -20.48
N ILE A 144 23.88 6.55 -19.37
CA ILE A 144 23.96 7.92 -18.82
C ILE A 144 25.36 8.25 -18.31
N ASP A 145 26.02 7.31 -17.63
CA ASP A 145 27.34 7.56 -17.04
C ASP A 145 28.18 6.26 -17.01
N PRO A 146 29.45 6.30 -17.39
CA PRO A 146 30.33 5.12 -17.40
C PRO A 146 30.60 4.52 -16.01
N ARG A 147 30.26 5.22 -14.93
CA ARG A 147 30.33 4.69 -13.56
C ARG A 147 29.20 3.70 -13.26
N ILE A 148 28.12 3.70 -14.04
CA ILE A 148 27.07 2.68 -13.95
C ILE A 148 27.53 1.42 -14.66
N LYS A 149 28.24 0.55 -13.92
CA LYS A 149 28.88 -0.66 -14.46
C LYS A 149 28.06 -1.94 -14.27
N ASN A 150 27.08 -1.91 -13.37
CA ASN A 150 26.25 -3.06 -13.07
C ASN A 150 24.77 -2.66 -12.96
N SER A 151 23.91 -3.63 -13.01
CA SER A 151 22.46 -3.48 -12.90
C SER A 151 21.88 -4.50 -11.93
N GLU A 152 20.86 -4.11 -11.20
CA GLU A 152 19.96 -5.04 -10.49
C GLU A 152 18.85 -5.54 -11.41
N GLY A 153 18.81 -5.01 -12.63
CA GLY A 153 17.86 -5.35 -13.67
C GLY A 153 16.77 -4.31 -13.85
N ALA A 154 16.03 -4.50 -14.93
CA ALA A 154 14.77 -3.82 -15.18
C ALA A 154 13.66 -4.86 -15.36
N SER A 155 12.47 -4.59 -14.90
CA SER A 155 11.34 -5.51 -15.01
C SER A 155 10.05 -4.81 -15.39
N VAL A 156 9.25 -5.50 -16.21
CA VAL A 156 7.89 -5.11 -16.56
C VAL A 156 6.95 -6.17 -16.01
N ALA A 157 5.91 -5.73 -15.31
CA ALA A 157 4.88 -6.62 -14.81
C ALA A 157 3.49 -6.13 -15.20
N THR A 158 2.63 -7.07 -15.54
CA THR A 158 1.20 -6.85 -15.77
C THR A 158 0.39 -7.90 -15.02
N GLY A 159 -0.69 -7.47 -14.38
CA GLY A 159 -1.61 -8.34 -13.68
C GLY A 159 -3.05 -7.92 -13.89
N ALA A 160 -3.92 -8.92 -13.96
CA ALA A 160 -5.36 -8.74 -13.98
C ALA A 160 -6.00 -9.71 -12.97
N GLY A 161 -6.98 -9.24 -12.24
CA GLY A 161 -7.67 -10.05 -11.26
C GLY A 161 -9.16 -9.75 -11.18
N VAL A 162 -9.90 -10.69 -10.62
CA VAL A 162 -11.32 -10.52 -10.28
C VAL A 162 -11.49 -10.96 -8.83
N GLN A 163 -12.09 -10.10 -8.02
CA GLN A 163 -12.45 -10.39 -6.64
C GLN A 163 -13.96 -10.47 -6.51
N VAL A 164 -14.44 -11.47 -5.78
CA VAL A 164 -15.85 -11.66 -5.48
C VAL A 164 -16.00 -11.95 -3.99
N TYR A 165 -16.98 -11.33 -3.38
CA TYR A 165 -17.42 -11.61 -2.02
C TYR A 165 -18.92 -11.91 -2.00
N ALA A 166 -19.31 -12.95 -1.27
CA ALA A 166 -20.70 -13.28 -1.03
C ALA A 166 -20.92 -13.67 0.43
N ASN A 167 -22.12 -13.42 0.95
CA ASN A 167 -22.45 -13.79 2.33
C ASN A 167 -23.89 -14.28 2.48
N SER A 168 -24.23 -14.83 3.64
CA SER A 168 -25.52 -15.40 3.94
C SER A 168 -26.64 -14.37 4.23
N HIS A 169 -26.35 -13.06 4.16
CA HIS A 169 -27.37 -12.00 4.08
C HIS A 169 -27.90 -11.80 2.65
N GLY A 170 -27.36 -12.53 1.67
CA GLY A 170 -27.76 -12.43 0.27
C GLY A 170 -26.92 -11.45 -0.55
N PHE A 171 -25.91 -10.82 0.04
CA PHE A 171 -24.97 -10.02 -0.72
C PHE A 171 -24.07 -10.91 -1.59
N CYS A 172 -23.89 -10.54 -2.85
CA CYS A 172 -22.91 -11.14 -3.76
C CYS A 172 -22.40 -10.06 -4.72
N GLY A 173 -21.18 -9.61 -4.52
CA GLY A 173 -20.57 -8.53 -5.29
C GLY A 173 -19.16 -8.89 -5.72
N GLY A 174 -18.68 -8.22 -6.78
CA GLY A 174 -17.32 -8.39 -7.27
C GLY A 174 -16.98 -7.34 -8.33
N TYR A 175 -15.71 -7.18 -8.59
CA TYR A 175 -15.21 -6.28 -9.63
C TYR A 175 -13.84 -6.74 -10.13
N PRO A 176 -13.53 -6.49 -11.40
CA PRO A 176 -12.21 -6.74 -11.95
C PRO A 176 -11.25 -5.59 -11.65
N THR A 177 -9.96 -5.90 -11.60
CA THR A 177 -8.89 -4.91 -11.43
C THR A 177 -7.68 -5.28 -12.28
N THR A 178 -6.87 -4.28 -12.63
CA THR A 178 -5.55 -4.47 -13.26
C THR A 178 -4.49 -3.71 -12.48
N SER A 179 -3.23 -4.12 -12.67
CA SER A 179 -2.07 -3.40 -12.15
C SER A 179 -0.89 -3.66 -13.08
N HIS A 180 -0.21 -2.60 -13.47
CA HIS A 180 0.95 -2.63 -14.35
C HIS A 180 2.09 -1.86 -13.73
N SER A 181 3.33 -2.30 -13.98
CA SER A 181 4.51 -1.59 -13.48
C SER A 181 5.72 -1.79 -14.40
N LEU A 182 6.61 -0.82 -14.35
CA LEU A 182 7.95 -0.87 -14.93
C LEU A 182 8.93 -0.36 -13.89
N SER A 183 10.00 -1.08 -13.67
CA SER A 183 11.07 -0.69 -12.74
C SER A 183 12.45 -0.89 -13.36
N CYS A 184 13.42 -0.10 -12.90
CA CYS A 184 14.82 -0.25 -13.23
C CYS A 184 15.65 0.05 -11.99
N GLY A 185 16.66 -0.79 -11.71
CA GLY A 185 17.63 -0.59 -10.64
C GLY A 185 19.05 -0.75 -11.17
N VAL A 186 19.93 0.19 -10.84
CA VAL A 186 21.32 0.17 -11.30
C VAL A 186 22.32 0.39 -10.17
N VAL A 187 23.57 -0.01 -10.43
CA VAL A 187 24.68 0.11 -9.49
C VAL A 187 25.78 0.93 -10.12
N ALA A 188 26.16 2.00 -9.45
CA ALA A 188 27.29 2.86 -9.83
C ALA A 188 28.50 2.60 -8.93
N GLU A 189 29.70 2.67 -9.53
CA GLU A 189 30.99 2.53 -8.85
C GLU A 189 31.57 3.91 -8.60
N GLY A 190 31.74 4.27 -7.30
CA GLY A 190 32.53 5.40 -6.86
C GLY A 190 33.98 5.03 -6.58
N GLU A 191 34.75 5.98 -6.05
CA GLU A 191 36.16 5.73 -5.68
C GLU A 191 36.29 4.70 -4.55
N ASP A 192 35.41 4.76 -3.53
CA ASP A 192 35.51 3.98 -2.32
C ASP A 192 34.32 3.03 -2.07
N ALA A 193 33.22 3.18 -2.83
CA ALA A 193 32.00 2.43 -2.58
C ALA A 193 31.16 2.20 -3.84
N LEU A 194 30.34 1.15 -3.79
CA LEU A 194 29.25 0.93 -4.75
C LEU A 194 27.98 1.54 -4.19
N GLU A 195 27.26 2.29 -5.02
CA GLU A 195 25.95 2.83 -4.69
C GLU A 195 24.89 2.28 -5.63
N ARG A 196 23.69 2.06 -5.11
CA ARG A 196 22.55 1.58 -5.88
C ARG A 196 21.31 2.42 -5.59
N ASP A 197 20.48 2.57 -6.58
CA ASP A 197 19.13 3.10 -6.42
C ASP A 197 18.28 2.59 -7.58
N TYR A 198 16.98 2.86 -7.50
CA TYR A 198 16.01 2.41 -8.49
C TYR A 198 14.93 3.46 -8.71
N TRP A 199 14.16 3.25 -9.78
CA TRP A 199 12.91 3.95 -10.00
C TRP A 199 11.84 2.95 -10.44
N VAL A 200 10.57 3.27 -10.13
CA VAL A 200 9.41 2.46 -10.49
C VAL A 200 8.25 3.36 -10.86
N THR A 201 7.52 2.97 -11.89
CA THR A 201 6.20 3.50 -12.23
C THR A 201 5.15 2.40 -12.11
N ALA A 202 3.94 2.74 -11.65
CA ALA A 202 2.85 1.80 -11.49
C ALA A 202 1.50 2.48 -11.70
N ALA A 203 0.58 1.79 -12.40
CA ALA A 203 -0.75 2.30 -12.69
C ALA A 203 -1.75 1.15 -12.97
N ARG A 204 -3.04 1.44 -12.90
CA ARG A 204 -4.12 0.56 -13.34
C ARG A 204 -4.21 0.44 -14.86
N ASN A 205 -3.93 1.53 -15.57
CA ASN A 205 -3.87 1.59 -17.02
C ASN A 205 -2.40 1.76 -17.45
N ALA A 206 -1.91 0.88 -18.33
CA ALA A 206 -0.55 0.91 -18.82
C ALA A 206 -0.18 2.22 -19.57
N GLU A 207 -1.17 2.94 -20.11
CA GLU A 207 -0.96 4.24 -20.76
C GLU A 207 -0.46 5.32 -19.79
N PHE A 208 -0.68 5.15 -18.48
CA PHE A 208 -0.21 6.07 -17.44
C PHE A 208 1.14 5.70 -16.85
N LEU A 209 1.76 4.62 -17.33
CA LEU A 209 3.14 4.33 -16.97
C LEU A 209 4.08 5.36 -17.59
N GLU A 210 5.10 5.73 -16.85
CA GLU A 210 6.20 6.52 -17.38
C GLU A 210 6.96 5.71 -18.46
N THR A 211 7.60 6.41 -19.38
CA THR A 211 8.35 5.74 -20.45
C THR A 211 9.56 4.98 -19.90
N PRO A 212 9.99 3.90 -20.56
CA PRO A 212 11.19 3.17 -20.16
C PRO A 212 12.43 4.08 -20.04
N GLU A 213 12.56 5.06 -20.93
CA GLU A 213 13.66 6.01 -20.92
C GLU A 213 13.62 6.90 -19.68
N HIS A 214 12.42 7.33 -19.26
CA HIS A 214 12.26 8.12 -18.04
C HIS A 214 12.63 7.30 -16.81
N VAL A 215 12.09 6.07 -16.70
CA VAL A 215 12.38 5.15 -15.58
C VAL A 215 13.88 4.86 -15.48
N GLY A 216 14.54 4.56 -16.61
CA GLY A 216 15.99 4.35 -16.65
C GLY A 216 16.79 5.59 -16.26
N THR A 217 16.38 6.77 -16.75
CA THR A 217 17.04 8.04 -16.44
C THR A 217 16.95 8.37 -14.95
N GLU A 218 15.76 8.24 -14.35
CA GLU A 218 15.57 8.49 -12.92
C GLU A 218 16.38 7.52 -12.06
N ALA A 219 16.37 6.22 -12.38
CA ALA A 219 17.16 5.23 -11.67
C ALA A 219 18.67 5.58 -11.70
N ALA A 220 19.20 5.95 -12.86
CA ALA A 220 20.59 6.32 -13.01
C ALA A 220 20.95 7.61 -12.26
N GLN A 221 20.15 8.66 -12.38
CA GLN A 221 20.40 9.94 -11.72
C GLN A 221 20.34 9.80 -10.19
N ARG A 222 19.38 9.02 -9.67
CA ARG A 222 19.25 8.73 -8.25
C ARG A 222 20.48 7.99 -7.72
N THR A 223 20.94 6.97 -8.45
CA THR A 223 22.14 6.21 -8.10
C THR A 223 23.40 7.08 -8.10
N LEU A 224 23.60 7.86 -9.16
CA LEU A 224 24.79 8.73 -9.29
C LEU A 224 24.86 9.80 -8.21
N ARG A 225 23.72 10.37 -7.81
CA ARG A 225 23.67 11.38 -6.73
C ARG A 225 24.13 10.84 -5.38
N ARG A 226 24.11 9.51 -5.16
CA ARG A 226 24.56 8.87 -3.91
C ARG A 226 26.07 8.68 -3.83
N LEU A 227 26.80 8.78 -4.95
CA LEU A 227 28.25 8.60 -4.99
C LEU A 227 28.99 9.65 -4.16
N GLY A 228 30.01 9.22 -3.43
CA GLY A 228 30.83 10.07 -2.57
C GLY A 228 30.12 10.48 -1.28
N ALA A 229 29.26 9.63 -0.77
CA ALA A 229 28.56 9.86 0.48
C ALA A 229 29.53 10.05 1.66
N ARG A 230 29.16 10.96 2.56
CA ARG A 230 29.98 11.36 3.71
C ARG A 230 29.27 11.04 5.01
N GLN A 231 30.06 10.92 6.07
CA GLN A 231 29.55 10.88 7.43
C GLN A 231 28.91 12.24 7.81
N PHE A 232 27.92 12.17 8.68
CA PHE A 232 27.16 13.33 9.14
C PHE A 232 27.27 13.43 10.67
N SER A 233 27.66 14.61 11.17
CA SER A 233 27.72 14.83 12.61
C SER A 233 26.32 14.89 13.22
N THR A 234 26.13 14.26 14.38
CA THR A 234 24.85 14.26 15.10
C THR A 234 24.35 15.68 15.38
N ARG A 235 23.14 15.99 14.93
CA ARG A 235 22.47 17.28 15.16
C ARG A 235 20.97 17.19 14.99
N GLN A 236 20.24 18.15 15.57
CA GLN A 236 18.83 18.40 15.24
C GLN A 236 18.76 19.29 14.00
N VAL A 237 18.03 18.83 13.00
CA VAL A 237 17.84 19.56 11.75
C VAL A 237 16.43 19.33 11.21
N PRO A 238 15.90 20.22 10.38
CA PRO A 238 14.74 19.91 9.55
C PRO A 238 15.03 18.70 8.67
N VAL A 239 14.00 17.86 8.49
CA VAL A 239 14.08 16.67 7.64
C VAL A 239 12.99 16.74 6.59
N VAL A 240 13.34 16.58 5.32
CA VAL A 240 12.38 16.44 4.24
C VAL A 240 12.31 14.99 3.80
N TYR A 241 11.10 14.46 3.85
CA TYR A 241 10.77 13.14 3.29
C TYR A 241 10.17 13.37 1.90
N PRO A 242 10.83 12.94 0.80
CA PRO A 242 10.21 12.98 -0.53
C PRO A 242 8.91 12.19 -0.58
N ALA A 243 8.02 12.49 -1.51
CA ALA A 243 6.68 11.93 -1.60
C ALA A 243 6.66 10.40 -1.49
N GLU A 244 7.56 9.70 -2.20
CA GLU A 244 7.69 8.24 -2.19
C GLU A 244 8.15 7.67 -0.84
N VAL A 245 8.81 8.47 -0.01
CA VAL A 245 9.24 8.10 1.35
C VAL A 245 8.21 8.54 2.38
N ALA A 246 7.63 9.73 2.22
CA ALA A 246 6.66 10.36 3.12
C ALA A 246 5.41 9.51 3.34
N ARG A 247 4.97 8.74 2.33
CA ARG A 247 3.86 7.79 2.48
C ARG A 247 4.04 6.83 3.65
N GLY A 248 5.29 6.50 4.02
CA GLY A 248 5.60 5.65 5.17
C GLY A 248 5.23 6.27 6.50
N LEU A 249 5.34 7.61 6.64
CA LEU A 249 4.93 8.32 7.86
C LEU A 249 3.42 8.16 8.10
N PHE A 250 2.62 8.34 7.06
CA PHE A 250 1.17 8.15 7.13
C PHE A 250 0.78 6.67 7.27
N GLY A 251 1.61 5.74 6.78
CA GLY A 251 1.48 4.31 7.08
C GLY A 251 1.56 4.00 8.57
N HIS A 252 2.42 4.71 9.32
CA HIS A 252 2.47 4.60 10.79
C HIS A 252 1.23 5.15 11.47
N LEU A 253 0.66 6.27 10.97
CA LEU A 253 -0.63 6.77 11.41
C LEU A 253 -1.72 5.70 11.27
N ILE A 254 -1.87 5.15 10.06
CA ILE A 254 -2.87 4.11 9.77
C ILE A 254 -2.69 2.91 10.71
N SER A 255 -1.46 2.46 10.93
CA SER A 255 -1.16 1.36 11.83
C SER A 255 -1.58 1.65 13.27
N ALA A 256 -1.37 2.87 13.75
CA ALA A 256 -1.74 3.30 15.09
C ALA A 256 -3.27 3.40 15.28
N ILE A 257 -4.01 3.92 14.29
CA ILE A 257 -5.46 4.12 14.37
C ILE A 257 -6.27 2.92 13.85
N ARG A 258 -5.61 1.83 13.43
CA ARG A 258 -6.31 0.61 13.02
C ARG A 258 -7.02 -0.03 14.21
N GLY A 259 -8.25 -0.49 14.02
CA GLY A 259 -9.08 -1.08 15.06
C GLY A 259 -8.39 -2.20 15.85
N THR A 260 -7.56 -3.03 15.16
CA THR A 260 -6.77 -4.08 15.81
C THR A 260 -5.77 -3.53 16.82
N SER A 261 -5.13 -2.40 16.51
CA SER A 261 -4.19 -1.73 17.43
C SER A 261 -4.93 -1.10 18.60
N GLN A 262 -6.13 -0.56 18.35
CA GLN A 262 -6.96 0.09 19.37
C GLN A 262 -7.49 -0.93 20.39
N TYR A 263 -8.22 -1.99 19.99
CA TYR A 263 -8.81 -2.93 20.95
C TYR A 263 -7.78 -3.83 21.64
N ARG A 264 -6.55 -3.92 21.12
CA ARG A 264 -5.42 -4.60 21.77
C ARG A 264 -4.61 -3.67 22.67
N GLU A 265 -4.99 -2.41 22.74
CA GLU A 265 -4.25 -1.37 23.49
C GLU A 265 -2.77 -1.27 23.06
N ALA A 266 -2.50 -1.51 21.77
CA ALA A 266 -1.17 -1.56 21.18
C ALA A 266 -0.94 -0.39 20.20
N SER A 267 -1.21 0.83 20.67
CA SER A 267 -1.08 2.06 19.88
C SER A 267 -0.62 3.23 20.74
N PHE A 268 0.26 4.07 20.20
CA PHE A 268 0.59 5.37 20.81
C PHE A 268 -0.53 6.42 20.67
N LEU A 269 -1.58 6.13 19.85
CA LEU A 269 -2.77 6.95 19.66
C LEU A 269 -4.02 6.26 20.24
N LEU A 270 -3.89 5.65 21.43
CA LEU A 270 -5.06 5.13 22.15
C LEU A 270 -5.97 6.28 22.56
N ASP A 271 -7.28 6.09 22.37
CA ASP A 271 -8.33 7.05 22.74
C ASP A 271 -8.15 8.48 22.17
N ALA A 272 -7.33 8.61 21.12
CA ALA A 272 -6.96 9.90 20.53
C ALA A 272 -8.02 10.49 19.57
N CYS A 273 -9.18 9.86 19.42
CA CYS A 273 -10.26 10.43 18.60
C CYS A 273 -10.76 11.73 19.23
N GLY A 274 -10.71 12.83 18.46
CA GLY A 274 -11.00 14.20 18.95
C GLY A 274 -9.76 14.97 19.38
N ASP A 275 -8.60 14.33 19.49
CA ASP A 275 -7.36 15.01 19.83
C ASP A 275 -6.68 15.60 18.61
N ARG A 276 -5.98 16.71 18.81
CA ARG A 276 -5.09 17.31 17.82
C ARG A 276 -3.78 16.52 17.78
N ILE A 277 -3.54 15.82 16.69
CA ILE A 277 -2.34 15.01 16.48
C ILE A 277 -1.45 15.53 15.35
N PHE A 278 -1.93 16.52 14.61
CA PHE A 278 -1.20 17.24 13.57
C PHE A 278 -1.38 18.77 13.75
N PRO A 279 -0.55 19.60 13.10
CA PRO A 279 -0.81 21.03 12.98
C PRO A 279 -2.18 21.32 12.36
N GLU A 280 -2.76 22.46 12.68
CA GLU A 280 -4.11 22.86 12.27
C GLU A 280 -4.33 22.90 10.74
N PHE A 281 -3.28 23.15 9.98
CA PHE A 281 -3.35 23.21 8.52
C PHE A 281 -3.36 21.84 7.84
N ILE A 282 -3.19 20.73 8.59
CA ILE A 282 -3.18 19.38 8.01
C ILE A 282 -4.61 18.84 7.88
N GLU A 283 -4.92 18.47 6.65
CA GLU A 283 -6.16 17.82 6.25
C GLU A 283 -5.85 16.47 5.58
N ILE A 284 -6.49 15.41 6.06
CA ILE A 284 -6.34 14.07 5.50
C ILE A 284 -7.72 13.47 5.27
N ASP A 285 -7.98 13.11 4.03
CA ASP A 285 -9.22 12.46 3.62
C ASP A 285 -8.98 10.99 3.26
N GLU A 286 -9.99 10.15 3.43
CA GLU A 286 -10.09 8.86 2.80
C GLU A 286 -11.10 8.93 1.66
N ASP A 287 -10.68 8.55 0.44
CA ASP A 287 -11.54 8.58 -0.74
C ASP A 287 -11.48 7.25 -1.52
N PRO A 288 -12.46 6.35 -1.32
CA PRO A 288 -12.55 5.09 -2.04
C PRO A 288 -12.99 5.23 -3.50
N PHE A 289 -13.35 6.42 -3.98
CA PHE A 289 -14.01 6.63 -5.26
C PHE A 289 -13.16 7.36 -6.31
N ILE A 290 -11.87 7.50 -6.07
CA ILE A 290 -10.96 8.08 -7.08
C ILE A 290 -10.85 7.09 -8.25
N LEU A 291 -11.27 7.50 -9.43
CA LEU A 291 -11.24 6.67 -10.63
C LEU A 291 -9.82 6.19 -10.96
N GLY A 292 -9.66 4.92 -11.26
CA GLY A 292 -8.38 4.31 -11.61
C GLY A 292 -7.33 4.27 -10.49
N ALA A 293 -7.64 4.73 -9.27
CA ALA A 293 -6.65 4.75 -8.19
C ALA A 293 -6.41 3.35 -7.59
N MET A 294 -5.20 3.15 -7.05
CA MET A 294 -4.70 1.83 -6.64
C MET A 294 -5.47 1.21 -5.48
N ALA A 295 -6.08 2.03 -4.60
CA ALA A 295 -6.83 1.56 -3.44
C ALA A 295 -8.33 1.92 -3.48
N SER A 296 -8.86 2.26 -4.65
CA SER A 296 -10.30 2.47 -4.81
C SER A 296 -11.06 1.15 -4.76
N ALA A 297 -12.19 1.15 -4.05
CA ALA A 297 -13.04 -0.01 -3.88
C ALA A 297 -14.50 0.40 -3.61
N PRO A 298 -15.50 -0.24 -4.25
CA PRO A 298 -16.92 0.09 -4.04
C PRO A 298 -17.46 -0.46 -2.71
N PHE A 299 -16.81 -1.48 -2.14
CA PHE A 299 -17.10 -2.07 -0.83
C PHE A 299 -15.82 -2.65 -0.23
N ASP A 300 -15.81 -2.82 1.09
CA ASP A 300 -14.67 -3.42 1.81
C ASP A 300 -14.73 -4.96 1.83
N SER A 301 -13.77 -5.61 2.47
CA SER A 301 -13.70 -7.07 2.52
C SER A 301 -14.82 -7.74 3.32
N ASP A 302 -15.63 -6.98 4.06
CA ASP A 302 -16.84 -7.45 4.75
C ASP A 302 -18.11 -7.21 3.89
N GLY A 303 -17.97 -6.65 2.68
CA GLY A 303 -19.08 -6.27 1.79
C GLY A 303 -19.75 -4.95 2.16
N VAL A 304 -19.22 -4.23 3.13
CA VAL A 304 -19.75 -2.94 3.60
C VAL A 304 -19.47 -1.85 2.57
N ALA A 305 -20.48 -1.03 2.28
CA ALA A 305 -20.36 0.09 1.36
C ALA A 305 -19.29 1.08 1.83
N THR A 306 -18.30 1.34 0.98
CA THR A 306 -17.26 2.34 1.25
C THR A 306 -17.81 3.76 1.18
N ARG A 307 -17.15 4.70 1.84
CA ARG A 307 -17.57 6.10 1.87
C ARG A 307 -16.37 7.04 1.98
N GLN A 308 -16.51 8.21 1.37
CA GLN A 308 -15.57 9.31 1.61
C GLN A 308 -15.73 9.80 3.04
N ARG A 309 -14.60 10.09 3.70
CA ARG A 309 -14.60 10.69 5.03
C ARG A 309 -13.35 11.51 5.29
N LYS A 310 -13.46 12.48 6.17
CA LYS A 310 -12.30 13.13 6.75
C LYS A 310 -11.73 12.24 7.85
N LEU A 311 -10.45 11.97 7.77
CA LEU A 311 -9.71 11.24 8.81
C LEU A 311 -9.03 12.22 9.76
N ILE A 312 -8.47 13.29 9.20
CA ILE A 312 -7.92 14.42 9.96
C ILE A 312 -8.59 15.71 9.45
N ASP A 313 -9.18 16.48 10.35
CA ASP A 313 -9.81 17.76 10.09
C ASP A 313 -9.14 18.84 10.95
N ALA A 314 -8.52 19.81 10.31
CA ALA A 314 -7.75 20.85 11.01
C ALA A 314 -6.77 20.27 12.06
N GLY A 315 -6.05 19.21 11.71
CA GLY A 315 -5.09 18.52 12.57
C GLY A 315 -5.70 17.60 13.64
N VAL A 316 -7.03 17.50 13.73
CA VAL A 316 -7.75 16.71 14.74
C VAL A 316 -8.16 15.35 14.15
N LEU A 317 -7.86 14.26 14.86
CA LEU A 317 -8.27 12.90 14.49
C LEU A 317 -9.79 12.73 14.61
N GLN A 318 -10.46 12.40 13.51
CA GLN A 318 -11.93 12.27 13.44
C GLN A 318 -12.45 10.85 13.71
N GLY A 319 -11.58 9.85 13.69
CA GLY A 319 -11.99 8.46 13.91
C GLY A 319 -10.91 7.45 13.55
N TYR A 320 -11.25 6.19 13.73
CA TYR A 320 -10.36 5.05 13.51
C TYR A 320 -10.60 4.37 12.16
N VAL A 321 -9.73 3.40 11.81
CA VAL A 321 -9.83 2.54 10.62
C VAL A 321 -10.37 1.19 11.09
N LEU A 322 -11.68 0.95 10.92
CA LEU A 322 -12.41 -0.15 11.54
C LEU A 322 -13.04 -1.10 10.51
N SER A 323 -12.81 -2.41 10.68
CA SER A 323 -13.66 -3.46 10.15
C SER A 323 -14.90 -3.64 11.04
N SER A 324 -15.89 -4.42 10.59
CA SER A 324 -17.06 -4.75 11.39
C SER A 324 -16.68 -5.43 12.72
N TYR A 325 -15.73 -6.34 12.70
CA TYR A 325 -15.23 -7.01 13.90
C TYR A 325 -14.59 -6.04 14.90
N SER A 326 -13.63 -5.24 14.42
CA SER A 326 -12.92 -4.31 15.32
C SER A 326 -13.83 -3.20 15.86
N ALA A 327 -14.81 -2.78 15.08
CA ALA A 327 -15.82 -1.81 15.51
C ALA A 327 -16.65 -2.37 16.67
N ARG A 328 -17.16 -3.60 16.56
CA ARG A 328 -17.90 -4.28 17.65
C ARG A 328 -17.05 -4.41 18.91
N ARG A 329 -15.78 -4.80 18.77
CA ARG A 329 -14.83 -4.90 19.90
C ARG A 329 -14.66 -3.58 20.65
N LEU A 330 -14.77 -2.47 19.95
CA LEU A 330 -14.61 -1.11 20.50
C LEU A 330 -15.96 -0.45 20.88
N GLY A 331 -17.10 -1.11 20.61
CA GLY A 331 -18.42 -0.50 20.80
C GLY A 331 -18.69 0.67 19.84
N LEU A 332 -18.09 0.63 18.66
CA LEU A 332 -18.18 1.66 17.61
C LEU A 332 -18.86 1.09 16.34
N GLU A 333 -19.12 1.96 15.37
CA GLU A 333 -19.58 1.55 14.04
C GLU A 333 -18.41 1.31 13.09
N THR A 334 -18.56 0.36 12.15
CA THR A 334 -17.55 0.11 11.11
C THR A 334 -17.35 1.32 10.22
N THR A 335 -16.10 1.53 9.83
CA THR A 335 -15.74 2.59 8.87
C THR A 335 -15.58 2.05 7.44
N ALA A 336 -16.03 0.82 7.18
CA ALA A 336 -15.88 0.12 5.89
C ALA A 336 -14.41 -0.07 5.52
N ASN A 337 -13.60 -0.50 6.47
CA ASN A 337 -12.16 -0.70 6.30
C ASN A 337 -11.71 -2.13 6.60
N ALA A 338 -12.60 -3.11 6.45
CA ALA A 338 -12.13 -4.49 6.38
C ALA A 338 -11.21 -4.65 5.16
N GLY A 339 -9.98 -5.09 5.39
CA GLY A 339 -8.94 -5.13 4.36
C GLY A 339 -7.97 -3.93 4.38
N GLY A 340 -8.36 -2.77 4.89
CA GLY A 340 -7.49 -1.60 5.04
C GLY A 340 -8.10 -0.27 4.66
N ILE A 341 -7.26 0.75 4.52
CA ILE A 341 -7.65 2.10 4.13
C ILE A 341 -7.80 2.21 2.60
N HIS A 342 -8.70 3.08 2.14
CA HIS A 342 -8.94 3.36 0.73
C HIS A 342 -8.43 4.75 0.38
N ASN A 343 -7.40 4.84 -0.50
CA ASN A 343 -6.78 6.09 -0.96
C ASN A 343 -6.74 7.19 0.11
N LEU A 344 -5.76 7.11 0.99
CA LEU A 344 -5.50 8.17 1.96
C LEU A 344 -4.92 9.39 1.23
N VAL A 345 -5.64 10.50 1.23
CA VAL A 345 -5.27 11.72 0.51
C VAL A 345 -4.83 12.77 1.53
N VAL A 346 -3.54 13.09 1.54
CA VAL A 346 -2.98 14.17 2.35
C VAL A 346 -2.95 15.44 1.50
N ARG A 347 -3.66 16.49 1.94
CA ARG A 347 -3.77 17.71 1.15
C ARG A 347 -2.47 18.49 1.15
N PRO A 348 -2.00 18.96 -0.01
CA PRO A 348 -0.84 19.84 -0.09
C PRO A 348 -1.07 21.16 0.64
N THR A 349 -0.03 21.66 1.29
CA THR A 349 -0.03 22.95 1.99
C THR A 349 1.03 23.91 1.46
N ALA A 350 1.91 23.42 0.58
CA ALA A 350 3.03 24.15 -0.02
C ALA A 350 3.23 23.75 -1.49
N GLY A 351 4.26 24.28 -2.11
CA GLY A 351 4.66 23.95 -3.48
C GLY A 351 5.39 22.61 -3.61
N SER A 352 6.12 22.42 -4.70
CA SER A 352 6.88 21.20 -4.98
C SER A 352 8.03 20.95 -3.99
N LEU A 353 8.61 19.73 -4.01
CA LEU A 353 9.85 19.41 -3.25
C LEU A 353 10.94 20.48 -3.44
N GLN A 354 11.17 20.93 -4.67
CA GLN A 354 12.18 21.95 -4.97
C GLN A 354 11.89 23.28 -4.25
N GLN A 355 10.63 23.66 -4.16
CA GLN A 355 10.22 24.87 -3.43
C GLN A 355 10.37 24.68 -1.92
N LEU A 356 10.02 23.52 -1.37
CA LEU A 356 10.22 23.20 0.04
C LEU A 356 11.70 23.28 0.45
N LEU A 357 12.60 22.84 -0.42
CA LEU A 357 14.05 22.87 -0.15
C LEU A 357 14.64 24.28 -0.29
N GLY A 358 14.10 25.10 -1.21
CA GLY A 358 14.67 26.40 -1.58
C GLY A 358 14.70 27.42 -0.46
N ASP A 359 13.77 27.36 0.48
CA ASP A 359 13.64 28.31 1.58
C ASP A 359 14.43 27.90 2.84
N LEU A 360 15.13 26.75 2.80
CA LEU A 360 15.80 26.20 3.98
C LEU A 360 17.32 26.41 3.91
N PRO A 361 17.95 27.03 4.94
CA PRO A 361 19.39 27.25 4.97
C PRO A 361 20.18 25.93 5.12
N GLY A 362 19.55 24.89 5.62
CA GLY A 362 20.14 23.55 5.75
C GLY A 362 19.09 22.53 6.17
N VAL A 363 19.02 21.42 5.45
CA VAL A 363 18.02 20.35 5.67
C VAL A 363 18.57 18.98 5.28
N PHE A 364 18.16 17.95 6.01
CA PHE A 364 18.42 16.58 5.60
C PHE A 364 17.28 16.08 4.70
N LEU A 365 17.58 15.88 3.42
CA LEU A 365 16.67 15.26 2.44
C LEU A 365 16.84 13.75 2.48
N VAL A 366 15.80 13.03 2.88
CA VAL A 366 15.82 11.56 2.95
C VAL A 366 15.84 10.97 1.54
N GLY A 367 16.81 10.12 1.25
CA GLY A 367 16.85 9.33 0.01
C GLY A 367 16.22 7.95 0.21
N GLU A 368 16.56 7.31 1.33
CA GLU A 368 16.12 5.95 1.66
C GLU A 368 16.00 5.79 3.18
N LEU A 369 15.01 4.99 3.63
CA LEU A 369 14.87 4.56 5.01
C LEU A 369 15.16 3.07 5.14
N LEU A 370 15.98 2.70 6.10
CA LEU A 370 16.43 1.34 6.36
C LEU A 370 15.90 0.81 7.70
N GLY A 371 15.74 -0.51 7.76
CA GLY A 371 15.30 -1.18 9.00
C GLY A 371 13.82 -0.96 9.36
N GLN A 372 13.41 -1.47 10.52
CA GLN A 372 12.03 -1.48 11.03
C GLN A 372 11.91 -0.82 12.43
N GLY A 373 12.79 0.11 12.74
CA GLY A 373 12.92 0.73 14.05
C GLY A 373 11.77 1.69 14.42
N VAL A 374 10.53 1.21 14.36
CA VAL A 374 9.34 1.97 14.78
C VAL A 374 8.54 1.14 15.77
N ASN A 375 8.31 1.68 16.95
CA ASN A 375 7.45 1.07 17.96
C ASN A 375 6.06 1.74 17.93
N THR A 376 5.09 1.05 17.36
CA THR A 376 3.72 1.58 17.24
C THR A 376 2.96 1.66 18.57
N VAL A 377 3.48 1.05 19.64
CA VAL A 377 2.87 1.14 20.98
C VAL A 377 3.28 2.42 21.69
N THR A 378 4.56 2.78 21.63
CA THR A 378 5.12 3.96 22.31
C THR A 378 5.25 5.19 21.41
N GLY A 379 5.24 4.98 20.09
CA GLY A 379 5.51 6.00 19.10
C GLY A 379 6.99 6.25 18.84
N ASP A 380 7.90 5.47 19.46
CA ASP A 380 9.34 5.66 19.23
C ASP A 380 9.70 5.37 17.78
N TYR A 381 10.41 6.30 17.18
CA TYR A 381 10.86 6.28 15.80
C TYR A 381 12.38 6.35 15.74
N SER A 382 13.00 5.30 15.20
CA SER A 382 14.44 5.22 15.02
C SER A 382 14.74 4.44 13.73
N ARG A 383 14.95 5.16 12.63
CA ARG A 383 15.16 4.55 11.31
C ARG A 383 16.55 4.86 10.79
N GLY A 384 17.26 3.83 10.36
CA GLY A 384 18.43 4.01 9.53
C GLY A 384 18.04 4.77 8.26
N ALA A 385 18.91 5.64 7.79
CA ALA A 385 18.67 6.44 6.60
C ALA A 385 19.95 6.69 5.80
N ALA A 386 19.75 6.87 4.50
CA ALA A 386 20.69 7.53 3.60
C ALA A 386 19.95 8.68 2.90
N GLY A 387 20.66 9.72 2.51
CA GLY A 387 20.04 10.88 1.89
C GLY A 387 21.04 11.95 1.50
N PHE A 388 20.65 13.21 1.61
CA PHE A 388 21.45 14.32 1.15
C PHE A 388 21.41 15.47 2.15
N TRP A 389 22.55 16.11 2.34
CA TRP A 389 22.58 17.43 2.95
C TRP A 389 22.31 18.47 1.88
N VAL A 390 21.29 19.29 2.12
CA VAL A 390 20.83 20.33 1.17
C VAL A 390 20.94 21.67 1.84
N GLU A 391 21.49 22.67 1.16
CA GLU A 391 21.57 24.06 1.58
C GLU A 391 20.99 24.98 0.50
N ASN A 392 20.05 25.84 0.88
CA ASN A 392 19.39 26.78 -0.04
C ASN A 392 18.85 26.11 -1.33
N GLY A 393 18.28 24.93 -1.20
CA GLY A 393 17.70 24.16 -2.31
C GLY A 393 18.69 23.36 -3.16
N GLU A 394 19.98 23.40 -2.86
CA GLU A 394 21.00 22.67 -3.60
C GLU A 394 21.58 21.50 -2.77
N ILE A 395 21.70 20.33 -3.38
CA ILE A 395 22.39 19.18 -2.79
C ILE A 395 23.87 19.47 -2.67
N VAL A 396 24.38 19.55 -1.44
CA VAL A 396 25.80 19.82 -1.17
C VAL A 396 26.63 18.54 -1.18
N TYR A 397 26.13 17.48 -0.52
CA TYR A 397 26.74 16.16 -0.53
C TYR A 397 25.75 15.06 -0.13
N PRO A 398 25.92 13.83 -0.61
CA PRO A 398 25.19 12.68 -0.12
C PRO A 398 25.69 12.26 1.27
N VAL A 399 24.76 11.67 2.04
CA VAL A 399 24.97 11.22 3.43
C VAL A 399 24.53 9.77 3.53
N HIS A 400 25.30 8.94 4.20
CA HIS A 400 24.99 7.54 4.48
C HIS A 400 25.11 7.21 5.96
N GLU A 401 24.61 6.03 6.34
CA GLU A 401 24.78 5.45 7.69
C GLU A 401 24.36 6.39 8.82
N VAL A 402 23.23 7.08 8.64
CA VAL A 402 22.64 7.91 9.69
C VAL A 402 21.39 7.23 10.26
N THR A 403 21.00 7.68 11.44
CA THR A 403 19.72 7.32 12.06
C THR A 403 18.90 8.57 12.27
N ILE A 404 17.66 8.56 11.80
CA ILE A 404 16.66 9.58 12.13
C ILE A 404 15.90 9.09 13.36
N ALA A 405 15.99 9.84 14.45
CA ALA A 405 15.40 9.47 15.74
C ALA A 405 14.42 10.55 16.25
N GLY A 406 13.34 10.09 16.87
CA GLY A 406 12.31 10.91 17.45
C GLY A 406 11.15 10.12 18.01
N ASN A 407 10.01 10.76 18.22
CA ASN A 407 8.75 10.12 18.55
C ASN A 407 7.69 10.51 17.53
N LEU A 408 6.85 9.57 17.10
CA LEU A 408 5.83 9.81 16.06
C LEU A 408 4.82 10.90 16.46
N LYS A 409 4.52 11.09 17.77
CA LYS A 409 3.64 12.18 18.22
C LYS A 409 4.27 13.53 17.91
N ASP A 410 5.54 13.69 18.28
CA ASP A 410 6.28 14.94 18.04
C ASP A 410 6.53 15.15 16.55
N LEU A 411 6.82 14.07 15.81
CA LEU A 411 7.02 14.09 14.36
C LEU A 411 5.76 14.58 13.64
N PHE A 412 4.59 14.06 13.99
CA PHE A 412 3.32 14.49 13.39
C PHE A 412 2.99 15.94 13.70
N LEU A 413 3.17 16.37 14.95
CA LEU A 413 3.00 17.77 15.34
C LEU A 413 4.08 18.70 14.77
N GLY A 414 5.26 18.15 14.48
CA GLY A 414 6.40 18.85 13.89
C GLY A 414 6.33 19.05 12.37
N ILE A 415 5.29 18.56 11.69
CA ILE A 415 5.11 18.78 10.25
C ILE A 415 4.91 20.27 10.00
N GLN A 416 5.75 20.83 9.12
CA GLN A 416 5.72 22.24 8.75
C GLN A 416 5.05 22.48 7.39
N ALA A 417 5.15 21.50 6.48
CA ALA A 417 4.58 21.62 5.15
C ALA A 417 4.41 20.24 4.48
N VAL A 418 3.44 20.16 3.57
CA VAL A 418 3.21 19.03 2.66
C VAL A 418 3.27 19.56 1.23
N GLY A 419 4.12 18.96 0.41
CA GLY A 419 4.36 19.34 -0.97
C GLY A 419 3.19 19.03 -1.91
N SER A 420 3.23 19.66 -3.09
CA SER A 420 2.26 19.42 -4.17
C SER A 420 2.70 18.33 -5.17
N ASP A 421 3.87 17.75 -4.97
CA ASP A 421 4.47 16.66 -5.75
C ASP A 421 3.93 15.29 -5.30
N ILE A 422 2.63 15.05 -5.48
CA ILE A 422 1.92 13.90 -4.91
C ILE A 422 2.34 12.58 -5.58
N ASP A 423 2.83 11.61 -4.80
CA ASP A 423 2.98 10.22 -5.24
C ASP A 423 1.61 9.52 -5.27
N VAL A 424 1.21 9.04 -6.45
CA VAL A 424 -0.09 8.38 -6.69
C VAL A 424 0.02 6.86 -6.89
N ARG A 425 1.23 6.30 -6.81
CA ARG A 425 1.52 4.88 -7.11
C ARG A 425 1.05 3.88 -6.05
N GLY A 426 0.50 4.36 -4.94
CA GLY A 426 0.09 3.52 -3.81
C GLY A 426 -1.22 3.95 -3.16
N THR A 427 -1.49 3.35 -2.00
CA THR A 427 -2.69 3.64 -1.18
C THR A 427 -2.65 5.03 -0.54
N VAL A 428 -1.46 5.51 -0.16
CA VAL A 428 -1.25 6.84 0.42
C VAL A 428 -0.82 7.80 -0.69
N ARG A 429 -1.59 8.84 -0.87
CA ARG A 429 -1.40 9.91 -1.85
C ARG A 429 -0.98 11.17 -1.12
N CYS A 430 0.32 11.39 -1.03
CA CYS A 430 0.89 12.57 -0.36
C CYS A 430 2.06 13.13 -1.17
N GLY A 431 2.33 14.41 -0.99
CA GLY A 431 3.57 15.04 -1.46
C GLY A 431 4.71 14.87 -0.47
N SER A 432 5.83 15.49 -0.78
CA SER A 432 6.98 15.58 0.13
C SER A 432 6.59 16.25 1.45
N VAL A 433 7.18 15.81 2.55
CA VAL A 433 6.83 16.31 3.90
C VAL A 433 8.06 16.89 4.57
N LEU A 434 7.96 18.15 4.99
CA LEU A 434 8.96 18.82 5.83
C LEU A 434 8.58 18.66 7.30
N VAL A 435 9.51 18.17 8.11
CA VAL A 435 9.36 17.96 9.55
C VAL A 435 10.49 18.65 10.29
N GLU A 436 10.19 19.38 11.36
CA GLU A 436 11.17 19.97 12.26
C GLU A 436 11.41 19.09 13.50
N GLY A 437 12.56 19.34 14.16
CA GLY A 437 12.84 18.81 15.50
C GLY A 437 13.35 17.37 15.54
N LEU A 438 13.68 16.77 14.41
CA LEU A 438 14.23 15.41 14.39
C LEU A 438 15.74 15.41 14.63
N THR A 439 16.23 14.39 15.34
CA THR A 439 17.66 14.16 15.51
C THR A 439 18.15 13.24 14.38
N VAL A 440 19.10 13.74 13.59
CA VAL A 440 19.84 12.93 12.62
C VAL A 440 21.19 12.60 13.24
N THR A 441 21.39 11.33 13.58
CA THR A 441 22.59 10.82 14.25
C THR A 441 23.48 10.15 13.23
N GLY A 442 24.68 10.70 13.00
CA GLY A 442 25.78 10.06 12.28
C GLY A 442 26.89 9.60 13.23
N HIS A 443 27.81 8.84 12.72
CA HIS A 443 29.01 8.36 13.43
C HIS A 443 30.19 9.33 13.26
#